data_20d5b513c6a27a08d565620569d0b0f5
#
_entry.id   20d5b513c6a27a08d565620569d0b0f5
#
_cell.length_a   1.000
_cell.length_b   1.000
_cell.length_c   1.000
_cell.angle_alpha   90.00
_cell.angle_beta   90.00
_cell.angle_gamma   90.00
#
_symmetry.space_group_name_H-M   'P 1'
#
loop_
_entity.id
_entity.type
_entity.pdbx_description
1 polymer ?
#
loop_
_entity_poly.entity_id
_entity_poly.type
_entity_poly.pdbx_seq_one_letter_code
_entity_poly.pdbx_strand_id
1 'polypeptide(L)'
;TTVIGGNVIGKITGKTDKTIVITGHLDHLGIRNGQIFNGADDDASGTAALFAIADYFKKNKPKHTLIFAAVDAEEIGSLGADYFLKNYPLKKDIVLNINMDMIAHNDSLELYASGSYHYPQLKKPLQNIKSPINLLFGHDNPNDKTKDDWTFSSDHRVFHKENIPYIYFGVEDHKDYHKATDTFENINQEFYIDAVKLIITAI
;
A
#
# COMPACT_ATOMS: atom_id res chain seq x y z
N THR A 1 -3.71 -15.31 25.62
CA THR A 1 -2.54 -15.75 24.80
C THR A 1 -1.91 -14.51 24.21
N THR A 2 -0.62 -14.31 24.43
CA THR A 2 0.12 -13.20 23.79
C THR A 2 0.65 -13.71 22.45
N VAL A 3 0.37 -12.99 21.38
CA VAL A 3 0.95 -13.23 20.06
C VAL A 3 2.02 -12.16 19.83
N ILE A 4 3.18 -12.55 19.35
CA ILE A 4 4.26 -11.64 19.00
C ILE A 4 4.27 -11.53 17.47
N GLY A 5 3.99 -10.33 16.97
CA GLY A 5 4.14 -9.98 15.57
C GLY A 5 5.49 -9.31 15.26
N GLY A 6 5.80 -9.14 13.99
CA GLY A 6 7.07 -8.52 13.59
C GLY A 6 7.04 -7.88 12.21
N ASN A 7 7.45 -6.61 12.14
CA ASN A 7 7.62 -5.91 10.87
C ASN A 7 8.98 -6.26 10.23
N VAL A 8 9.02 -6.30 8.90
CA VAL A 8 10.27 -6.39 8.13
C VAL A 8 10.55 -5.03 7.48
N ILE A 9 11.68 -4.42 7.85
CA ILE A 9 12.01 -3.06 7.42
C ILE A 9 13.29 -3.06 6.58
N GLY A 10 13.18 -2.53 5.36
CA GLY A 10 14.30 -2.27 4.46
C GLY A 10 14.53 -0.77 4.27
N LYS A 11 15.76 -0.36 3.89
CA LYS A 11 16.12 1.04 3.64
C LYS A 11 17.00 1.21 2.42
N ILE A 12 16.68 2.19 1.59
CA ILE A 12 17.57 2.71 0.55
C ILE A 12 17.80 4.20 0.82
N THR A 13 19.03 4.57 1.13
CA THR A 13 19.39 5.97 1.41
C THR A 13 19.35 6.81 0.13
N GLY A 14 18.56 7.87 0.14
CA GLY A 14 18.42 8.83 -0.96
C GLY A 14 19.53 9.90 -0.95
N LYS A 15 19.24 10.98 -1.70
CA LYS A 15 20.13 12.15 -1.82
C LYS A 15 19.78 13.26 -0.82
N THR A 16 18.63 13.16 -0.13
CA THR A 16 18.14 14.14 0.85
C THR A 16 17.76 13.44 2.15
N ASP A 17 17.63 14.22 3.23
CA ASP A 17 17.20 13.74 4.55
C ASP A 17 15.70 13.41 4.63
N LYS A 18 14.91 13.78 3.60
CA LYS A 18 13.50 13.44 3.55
C LYS A 18 13.30 11.95 3.30
N THR A 19 12.26 11.40 3.91
CA THR A 19 11.94 9.97 3.84
C THR A 19 10.55 9.75 3.28
N ILE A 20 10.42 8.81 2.34
CA ILE A 20 9.15 8.22 1.91
C ILE A 20 9.09 6.82 2.52
N VAL A 21 8.00 6.51 3.19
CA VAL A 21 7.73 5.17 3.72
C VAL A 21 6.77 4.46 2.77
N ILE A 22 7.14 3.27 2.31
CA ILE A 22 6.33 2.43 1.44
C ILE A 22 5.89 1.23 2.26
N THR A 23 4.58 1.02 2.38
CA THR A 23 3.98 -0.02 3.22
C THR A 23 3.17 -1.00 2.40
N GLY A 24 3.11 -2.23 2.85
CA GLY A 24 2.18 -3.28 2.51
C GLY A 24 2.15 -4.24 3.71
N HIS A 25 1.01 -4.89 3.99
CA HIS A 25 0.95 -5.77 5.15
C HIS A 25 1.24 -7.23 4.79
N LEU A 26 1.83 -7.95 5.74
CA LEU A 26 2.29 -9.33 5.52
C LEU A 26 1.42 -10.38 6.21
N ASP A 27 0.50 -9.95 7.05
CA ASP A 27 -0.49 -10.82 7.67
C ASP A 27 -1.74 -10.95 6.81
N HIS A 28 -2.54 -11.98 7.07
CA HIS A 28 -3.86 -12.18 6.51
C HIS A 28 -4.70 -13.02 7.46
N LEU A 29 -5.91 -13.39 7.08
CA LEU A 29 -6.91 -14.05 7.92
C LEU A 29 -6.50 -15.44 8.42
N GLY A 30 -5.47 -16.07 7.84
CA GLY A 30 -4.92 -17.35 8.29
C GLY A 30 -5.83 -18.54 7.97
N ILE A 31 -5.98 -19.46 8.94
CA ILE A 31 -6.81 -20.66 8.78
C ILE A 31 -8.12 -20.45 9.52
N ARG A 32 -9.23 -20.52 8.81
CA ARG A 32 -10.59 -20.42 9.37
C ARG A 32 -11.44 -21.62 8.93
N ASN A 33 -12.03 -22.33 9.88
CA ASN A 33 -12.85 -23.52 9.63
C ASN A 33 -12.15 -24.58 8.75
N GLY A 34 -10.83 -24.76 8.92
CA GLY A 34 -10.04 -25.71 8.16
C GLY A 34 -9.67 -25.28 6.75
N GLN A 35 -10.05 -24.09 6.32
CA GLN A 35 -9.66 -23.48 5.03
C GLN A 35 -8.53 -22.47 5.23
N ILE A 36 -7.56 -22.49 4.32
CA ILE A 36 -6.48 -21.48 4.27
C ILE A 36 -6.98 -20.28 3.47
N PHE A 37 -6.90 -19.11 4.07
CA PHE A 37 -7.12 -17.84 3.40
C PHE A 37 -5.75 -17.34 2.94
N ASN A 38 -5.50 -17.38 1.63
CA ASN A 38 -4.15 -17.20 1.10
C ASN A 38 -3.73 -15.73 1.01
N GLY A 39 -4.67 -14.81 0.75
CA GLY A 39 -4.37 -13.38 0.65
C GLY A 39 -3.42 -13.04 -0.50
N ALA A 40 -3.70 -13.53 -1.71
CA ALA A 40 -2.82 -13.28 -2.84
C ALA A 40 -2.90 -11.83 -3.32
N ASP A 41 -4.10 -11.25 -3.34
CA ASP A 41 -4.29 -9.82 -3.55
C ASP A 41 -4.18 -9.07 -2.21
N ASP A 42 -4.83 -9.55 -1.16
CA ASP A 42 -4.88 -8.97 0.17
C ASP A 42 -3.99 -9.74 1.20
N ASP A 43 -2.70 -9.38 1.46
CA ASP A 43 -1.93 -8.35 0.78
C ASP A 43 -0.54 -8.87 0.38
N ALA A 44 -0.49 -10.11 -0.14
CA ALA A 44 0.77 -10.59 -0.73
C ALA A 44 1.15 -9.72 -1.94
N SER A 45 0.18 -9.10 -2.63
CA SER A 45 0.43 -8.22 -3.77
C SER A 45 1.22 -6.97 -3.38
N GLY A 46 0.80 -6.25 -2.35
CA GLY A 46 1.53 -5.09 -1.84
C GLY A 46 2.87 -5.46 -1.23
N THR A 47 2.91 -6.52 -0.42
CA THR A 47 4.16 -7.00 0.18
C THR A 47 5.18 -7.43 -0.89
N ALA A 48 4.78 -8.16 -1.93
CA ALA A 48 5.67 -8.54 -3.02
C ALA A 48 6.14 -7.33 -3.84
N ALA A 49 5.27 -6.32 -4.03
CA ALA A 49 5.64 -5.09 -4.71
C ALA A 49 6.77 -4.34 -4.01
N LEU A 50 6.87 -4.40 -2.66
CA LEU A 50 7.99 -3.80 -1.93
C LEU A 50 9.35 -4.29 -2.45
N PHE A 51 9.47 -5.59 -2.77
CA PHE A 51 10.72 -6.14 -3.31
C PHE A 51 11.01 -5.65 -4.72
N ALA A 52 10.00 -5.59 -5.59
CA ALA A 52 10.17 -5.10 -6.97
C ALA A 52 10.58 -3.62 -6.98
N ILE A 53 9.94 -2.79 -6.16
CA ILE A 53 10.26 -1.36 -6.00
C ILE A 53 11.67 -1.21 -5.43
N ALA A 54 12.04 -2.01 -4.43
CA ALA A 54 13.38 -1.97 -3.85
C ALA A 54 14.46 -2.35 -4.87
N ASP A 55 14.23 -3.38 -5.70
CA ASP A 55 15.19 -3.78 -6.75
C ASP A 55 15.38 -2.68 -7.81
N TYR A 56 14.29 -2.00 -8.18
CA TYR A 56 14.37 -0.85 -9.08
C TYR A 56 15.22 0.28 -8.50
N PHE A 57 14.96 0.70 -7.25
CA PHE A 57 15.66 1.83 -6.63
C PHE A 57 17.07 1.49 -6.13
N LYS A 58 17.42 0.23 -5.97
CA LYS A 58 18.83 -0.17 -5.82
C LYS A 58 19.67 0.18 -7.06
N LYS A 59 19.07 0.12 -8.24
CA LYS A 59 19.72 0.44 -9.54
C LYS A 59 19.55 1.93 -9.89
N ASN A 60 18.48 2.57 -9.43
CA ASN A 60 18.10 3.94 -9.74
C ASN A 60 18.02 4.75 -8.44
N LYS A 61 19.16 5.34 -8.02
CA LYS A 61 19.25 5.99 -6.70
C LYS A 61 18.15 7.05 -6.50
N PRO A 62 17.27 6.91 -5.49
CA PRO A 62 16.14 7.81 -5.29
C PRO A 62 16.60 9.19 -4.79
N LYS A 63 15.73 10.18 -4.96
CA LYS A 63 15.92 11.54 -4.42
C LYS A 63 15.78 11.54 -2.89
N HIS A 64 14.72 10.96 -2.38
CA HIS A 64 14.46 10.84 -0.96
C HIS A 64 14.85 9.46 -0.46
N THR A 65 15.16 9.33 0.82
CA THR A 65 15.34 8.03 1.45
C THR A 65 14.05 7.23 1.36
N LEU A 66 14.13 5.97 0.95
CA LEU A 66 13.00 5.05 0.91
C LEU A 66 13.11 4.06 2.06
N ILE A 67 12.03 3.94 2.82
CA ILE A 67 11.82 2.86 3.79
C ILE A 67 10.77 1.93 3.21
N PHE A 68 11.08 0.66 3.13
CA PHE A 68 10.19 -0.42 2.75
C PHE A 68 9.75 -1.12 4.03
N ALA A 69 8.49 -1.11 4.32
CA ALA A 69 7.95 -1.67 5.55
C ALA A 69 6.86 -2.70 5.21
N ALA A 70 7.22 -3.98 5.26
CA ALA A 70 6.24 -5.04 5.35
C ALA A 70 5.77 -5.11 6.81
N VAL A 71 4.57 -4.64 7.06
CA VAL A 71 4.02 -4.49 8.41
C VAL A 71 3.10 -5.63 8.77
N ASP A 72 3.01 -5.95 10.04
CA ASP A 72 2.23 -7.07 10.58
C ASP A 72 0.96 -6.57 11.27
N ALA A 73 -0.03 -7.45 11.40
CA ALA A 73 -1.24 -7.19 12.17
C ALA A 73 -2.08 -6.00 11.65
N GLU A 74 -2.17 -5.85 10.33
CA GLU A 74 -3.10 -4.93 9.68
C GLU A 74 -4.53 -5.37 9.96
N GLU A 75 -4.85 -6.65 9.74
CA GLU A 75 -6.16 -7.29 9.87
C GLU A 75 -6.81 -7.16 11.26
N ILE A 76 -6.03 -6.79 12.25
CA ILE A 76 -6.50 -6.54 13.62
C ILE A 76 -6.27 -5.10 14.06
N GLY A 77 -6.10 -4.18 13.11
CA GLY A 77 -6.11 -2.72 13.31
C GLY A 77 -4.81 -2.00 13.08
N SER A 78 -4.00 -2.43 12.09
CA SER A 78 -2.75 -1.79 11.65
C SER A 78 -1.72 -1.63 12.77
N LEU A 79 -1.62 -2.65 13.64
CA LEU A 79 -0.78 -2.56 14.85
C LEU A 79 0.71 -2.49 14.48
N GLY A 80 1.15 -3.17 13.43
CA GLY A 80 2.52 -3.13 12.95
C GLY A 80 2.92 -1.75 12.43
N ALA A 81 2.07 -1.12 11.63
CA ALA A 81 2.30 0.24 11.14
C ALA A 81 2.32 1.25 12.29
N ASP A 82 1.42 1.12 13.27
CA ASP A 82 1.39 1.97 14.46
C ASP A 82 2.68 1.81 15.29
N TYR A 83 3.10 0.56 15.52
CA TYR A 83 4.36 0.27 16.22
C TYR A 83 5.57 0.84 15.47
N PHE A 84 5.63 0.66 14.13
CA PHE A 84 6.68 1.23 13.30
C PHE A 84 6.76 2.74 13.47
N LEU A 85 5.64 3.43 13.28
CA LEU A 85 5.64 4.90 13.28
C LEU A 85 5.93 5.50 14.65
N LYS A 86 5.49 4.84 15.74
CA LYS A 86 5.79 5.25 17.12
C LYS A 86 7.27 5.08 17.49
N ASN A 87 7.94 4.08 16.92
CA ASN A 87 9.31 3.74 17.30
C ASN A 87 10.35 4.16 16.24
N TYR A 88 9.92 4.72 15.09
CA TYR A 88 10.87 5.16 14.08
C TYR A 88 11.58 6.46 14.50
N PRO A 89 12.90 6.43 14.69
CA PRO A 89 13.63 7.54 15.35
C PRO A 89 13.66 8.83 14.51
N LEU A 90 13.48 8.73 13.18
CA LEU A 90 13.49 9.86 12.25
C LEU A 90 12.08 10.17 11.72
N LYS A 91 11.03 9.94 12.52
CA LYS A 91 9.63 10.19 12.16
C LYS A 91 9.40 11.59 11.56
N LYS A 92 10.07 12.62 12.09
CA LYS A 92 9.97 14.00 11.59
C LYS A 92 10.44 14.20 10.16
N ASP A 93 11.24 13.29 9.63
CA ASP A 93 11.80 13.35 8.29
C ASP A 93 10.88 12.65 7.27
N ILE A 94 9.83 11.96 7.73
CA ILE A 94 8.84 11.31 6.87
C ILE A 94 7.95 12.38 6.24
N VAL A 95 7.93 12.42 4.91
CA VAL A 95 7.16 13.42 4.14
C VAL A 95 6.00 12.79 3.36
N LEU A 96 5.99 11.48 3.21
CA LEU A 96 4.96 10.75 2.47
C LEU A 96 4.95 9.29 2.90
N ASN A 97 3.76 8.73 3.06
CA ASN A 97 3.53 7.29 3.04
C ASN A 97 2.92 6.89 1.69
N ILE A 98 3.40 5.82 1.12
CA ILE A 98 2.80 5.12 -0.02
C ILE A 98 2.38 3.75 0.48
N ASN A 99 1.08 3.53 0.61
CA ASN A 99 0.53 2.26 1.03
C ASN A 99 0.02 1.48 -0.18
N MET A 100 0.31 0.21 -0.22
CA MET A 100 -0.18 -0.72 -1.24
C MET A 100 -0.92 -1.84 -0.53
N ASP A 101 -2.17 -2.03 -0.91
CA ASP A 101 -3.02 -3.05 -0.33
C ASP A 101 -4.09 -3.41 -1.37
N MET A 102 -4.09 -4.68 -1.82
CA MET A 102 -4.92 -5.14 -2.93
C MET A 102 -4.62 -4.41 -4.25
N ILE A 103 -3.51 -4.76 -4.92
CA ILE A 103 -3.09 -4.12 -6.17
C ILE A 103 -2.96 -5.10 -7.35
N ALA A 104 -3.54 -6.31 -7.24
CA ALA A 104 -3.35 -7.38 -8.23
C ALA A 104 -4.62 -7.96 -8.84
N HIS A 105 -5.83 -7.55 -8.42
CA HIS A 105 -7.06 -8.13 -8.94
C HIS A 105 -8.10 -7.07 -9.35
N ASN A 106 -8.08 -6.67 -10.63
CA ASN A 106 -9.12 -5.80 -11.18
C ASN A 106 -9.36 -6.10 -12.67
N ASP A 107 -10.55 -6.61 -13.01
CA ASP A 107 -10.91 -6.97 -14.39
C ASP A 107 -11.15 -5.75 -15.31
N SER A 108 -11.40 -4.57 -14.72
CA SER A 108 -11.57 -3.30 -15.44
C SER A 108 -10.25 -2.55 -15.67
N LEU A 109 -9.12 -3.11 -15.24
CA LEU A 109 -7.80 -2.48 -15.29
C LEU A 109 -7.75 -1.12 -14.58
N GLU A 110 -8.40 -1.02 -13.43
CA GLU A 110 -8.52 0.19 -12.62
C GLU A 110 -7.74 0.04 -11.32
N LEU A 111 -6.79 0.96 -11.09
CA LEU A 111 -6.08 1.14 -9.83
C LEU A 111 -6.48 2.48 -9.24
N TYR A 112 -6.86 2.52 -7.99
CA TYR A 112 -7.17 3.76 -7.30
C TYR A 112 -5.95 4.31 -6.58
N ALA A 113 -5.83 5.65 -6.57
CA ALA A 113 -4.93 6.42 -5.70
C ALA A 113 -5.79 7.27 -4.76
N SER A 114 -6.01 6.77 -3.56
CA SER A 114 -6.73 7.44 -2.49
C SER A 114 -5.79 8.32 -1.67
N GLY A 115 -6.25 9.47 -1.18
CA GLY A 115 -5.46 10.44 -0.39
C GLY A 115 -5.43 11.85 -0.99
N SER A 116 -5.76 11.99 -2.27
CA SER A 116 -5.69 13.27 -2.99
C SER A 116 -6.74 14.31 -2.56
N TYR A 117 -7.82 13.89 -1.94
CA TYR A 117 -8.80 14.80 -1.33
C TYR A 117 -8.20 15.49 -0.09
N HIS A 118 -7.54 14.73 0.77
CA HIS A 118 -6.88 15.24 1.96
C HIS A 118 -5.58 15.98 1.64
N TYR A 119 -4.87 15.56 0.59
CA TYR A 119 -3.56 16.08 0.17
C TYR A 119 -3.56 16.44 -1.32
N PRO A 120 -4.26 17.53 -1.73
CA PRO A 120 -4.50 17.87 -3.14
C PRO A 120 -3.22 18.07 -3.97
N GLN A 121 -2.11 18.44 -3.33
CA GLN A 121 -0.80 18.61 -3.97
C GLN A 121 -0.26 17.30 -4.58
N LEU A 122 -0.71 16.14 -4.10
CA LEU A 122 -0.29 14.83 -4.60
C LEU A 122 -1.00 14.42 -5.89
N LYS A 123 -2.16 15.01 -6.19
CA LYS A 123 -2.99 14.62 -7.34
C LYS A 123 -2.32 14.89 -8.68
N LYS A 124 -1.83 16.11 -8.87
CA LYS A 124 -1.29 16.56 -10.16
C LYS A 124 -0.09 15.73 -10.67
N PRO A 125 0.91 15.38 -9.85
CA PRO A 125 1.98 14.48 -10.29
C PRO A 125 1.46 13.13 -10.76
N LEU A 126 0.51 12.52 -10.02
CA LEU A 126 -0.05 11.22 -10.34
C LEU A 126 -0.88 11.22 -11.63
N GLN A 127 -1.68 12.27 -11.87
CA GLN A 127 -2.50 12.41 -13.09
C GLN A 127 -1.69 12.41 -14.38
N ASN A 128 -0.40 12.74 -14.33
CA ASN A 128 0.47 12.79 -15.49
C ASN A 128 1.18 11.45 -15.79
N ILE A 129 1.01 10.44 -14.94
CA ILE A 129 1.60 9.11 -15.15
C ILE A 129 0.88 8.44 -16.32
N LYS A 130 1.67 8.00 -17.30
CA LYS A 130 1.15 7.18 -18.42
C LYS A 130 1.31 5.71 -18.06
N SER A 131 0.21 4.99 -18.13
CA SER A 131 0.16 3.56 -17.81
C SER A 131 -0.81 2.84 -18.75
N PRO A 132 -0.62 1.53 -19.01
CA PRO A 132 -1.62 0.71 -19.70
C PRO A 132 -2.93 0.54 -18.89
N ILE A 133 -2.86 0.68 -17.56
CA ILE A 133 -4.02 0.61 -16.67
C ILE A 133 -4.53 2.01 -16.30
N ASN A 134 -5.79 2.09 -15.89
CA ASN A 134 -6.44 3.34 -15.52
C ASN A 134 -6.09 3.71 -14.06
N LEU A 135 -5.42 4.84 -13.85
CA LEU A 135 -5.25 5.40 -12.51
C LEU A 135 -6.45 6.29 -12.19
N LEU A 136 -7.23 5.87 -11.22
CA LEU A 136 -8.41 6.59 -10.74
C LEU A 136 -8.12 7.28 -9.40
N PHE A 137 -8.97 8.26 -9.05
CA PHE A 137 -8.90 8.99 -7.78
C PHE A 137 -10.24 8.92 -7.08
N GLY A 138 -10.22 8.82 -5.77
CA GLY A 138 -11.44 8.74 -4.96
C GLY A 138 -11.23 7.88 -3.74
N HIS A 139 -12.33 7.45 -3.13
CA HIS A 139 -12.38 6.70 -1.89
C HIS A 139 -11.70 7.42 -0.70
N ASP A 140 -11.61 8.75 -0.77
CA ASP A 140 -10.95 9.58 0.24
C ASP A 140 -11.76 10.85 0.58
N ASN A 141 -12.97 10.98 0.05
CA ASN A 141 -13.86 12.09 0.32
C ASN A 141 -15.04 11.63 1.19
N PRO A 142 -15.09 11.98 2.48
CA PRO A 142 -16.17 11.56 3.40
C PRO A 142 -17.54 12.11 3.03
N ASN A 143 -17.61 13.08 2.12
CA ASN A 143 -18.85 13.66 1.62
C ASN A 143 -19.38 12.95 0.36
N ASP A 144 -18.56 12.16 -0.32
CA ASP A 144 -19.00 11.33 -1.44
C ASP A 144 -19.69 10.06 -0.90
N LYS A 145 -21.02 10.02 -1.06
CA LYS A 145 -21.83 8.88 -0.60
C LYS A 145 -22.01 7.81 -1.69
N THR A 146 -21.38 7.95 -2.82
CA THR A 146 -21.44 6.99 -3.92
C THR A 146 -20.31 5.96 -3.86
N LYS A 147 -19.32 6.19 -3.02
CA LYS A 147 -18.15 5.33 -2.81
C LYS A 147 -17.87 5.13 -1.33
N ASP A 148 -17.28 4.00 -1.00
CA ASP A 148 -16.73 3.76 0.33
C ASP A 148 -15.54 4.68 0.60
N ASP A 149 -15.41 5.15 1.82
CA ASP A 149 -14.31 6.01 2.24
C ASP A 149 -13.17 5.15 2.81
N TRP A 150 -12.08 5.07 2.06
CA TRP A 150 -10.90 4.29 2.43
C TRP A 150 -9.87 5.06 3.27
N THR A 151 -10.17 6.28 3.71
CA THR A 151 -9.24 7.11 4.51
C THR A 151 -8.63 6.37 5.71
N PHE A 152 -9.35 5.37 6.23
CA PHE A 152 -8.93 4.59 7.39
C PHE A 152 -8.96 3.07 7.16
N SER A 153 -8.96 2.60 5.92
CA SER A 153 -9.18 1.19 5.57
C SER A 153 -7.92 0.33 5.61
N SER A 154 -6.71 0.92 5.67
CA SER A 154 -5.45 0.18 5.69
C SER A 154 -4.36 0.95 6.46
N ASP A 155 -3.12 0.52 6.41
CA ASP A 155 -1.99 1.02 7.22
C ASP A 155 -1.70 2.52 7.06
N HIS A 156 -2.04 3.14 5.92
CA HIS A 156 -1.90 4.58 5.70
C HIS A 156 -2.68 5.42 6.74
N ARG A 157 -3.72 4.85 7.35
CA ARG A 157 -4.49 5.49 8.43
C ARG A 157 -3.62 5.96 9.59
N VAL A 158 -2.55 5.23 9.89
CA VAL A 158 -1.64 5.55 10.99
C VAL A 158 -0.86 6.82 10.65
N PHE A 159 -0.39 6.94 9.42
CA PHE A 159 0.31 8.13 8.93
C PHE A 159 -0.62 9.34 8.83
N HIS A 160 -1.84 9.14 8.31
CA HIS A 160 -2.86 10.19 8.23
C HIS A 160 -3.19 10.78 9.61
N LYS A 161 -3.38 9.95 10.63
CA LYS A 161 -3.62 10.39 12.03
C LYS A 161 -2.49 11.28 12.59
N GLU A 162 -1.28 11.09 12.12
CA GLU A 162 -0.10 11.87 12.53
C GLU A 162 0.19 13.05 11.56
N ASN A 163 -0.79 13.39 10.69
CA ASN A 163 -0.70 14.44 9.67
C ASN A 163 0.45 14.25 8.68
N ILE A 164 0.88 13.03 8.44
CA ILE A 164 1.82 12.67 7.39
C ILE A 164 1.01 12.39 6.12
N PRO A 165 1.30 13.08 5.00
CA PRO A 165 0.63 12.82 3.73
C PRO A 165 0.74 11.36 3.31
N TYR A 166 -0.32 10.84 2.69
CA TYR A 166 -0.33 9.50 2.16
C TYR A 166 -0.93 9.44 0.74
N ILE A 167 -0.54 8.41 0.00
CA ILE A 167 -1.28 7.84 -1.12
C ILE A 167 -1.47 6.36 -0.82
N TYR A 168 -2.70 5.92 -0.88
CA TYR A 168 -3.07 4.52 -0.80
C TYR A 168 -3.42 4.04 -2.21
N PHE A 169 -2.67 3.07 -2.71
CA PHE A 169 -2.96 2.35 -3.93
C PHE A 169 -3.71 1.07 -3.61
N GLY A 170 -4.86 0.87 -4.23
CA GLY A 170 -5.69 -0.31 -4.04
C GLY A 170 -6.75 -0.45 -5.13
N VAL A 171 -7.46 -1.57 -5.11
CA VAL A 171 -8.60 -1.86 -5.99
C VAL A 171 -9.88 -1.95 -5.17
N GLU A 172 -11.02 -1.88 -5.83
CA GLU A 172 -12.32 -2.15 -5.20
C GLU A 172 -12.43 -3.62 -4.80
N ASP A 173 -13.24 -3.93 -3.78
CA ASP A 173 -13.53 -5.28 -3.34
C ASP A 173 -13.97 -6.15 -4.52
N HIS A 174 -13.32 -7.26 -4.70
CA HIS A 174 -13.64 -8.24 -5.73
C HIS A 174 -14.24 -9.51 -5.13
N LYS A 175 -14.71 -10.42 -5.99
CA LYS A 175 -15.42 -11.66 -5.57
C LYS A 175 -14.63 -12.56 -4.61
N ASP A 176 -13.29 -12.46 -4.63
CA ASP A 176 -12.39 -13.31 -3.85
C ASP A 176 -11.87 -12.63 -2.57
N TYR A 177 -12.17 -11.33 -2.39
CA TYR A 177 -11.77 -10.56 -1.21
C TYR A 177 -12.22 -11.24 0.09
N HIS A 178 -11.31 -11.42 1.03
CA HIS A 178 -11.51 -12.11 2.31
C HIS A 178 -12.06 -13.54 2.17
N LYS A 179 -11.66 -14.26 1.10
CA LYS A 179 -12.03 -15.66 0.86
C LYS A 179 -10.81 -16.54 0.61
N ALA A 180 -11.00 -17.86 0.81
CA ALA A 180 -9.98 -18.84 0.50
C ALA A 180 -9.63 -18.91 -1.01
N THR A 181 -10.46 -18.29 -1.85
CA THR A 181 -10.25 -18.18 -3.30
C THR A 181 -9.38 -16.99 -3.71
N ASP A 182 -8.95 -16.14 -2.78
CA ASP A 182 -7.91 -15.14 -3.05
C ASP A 182 -6.55 -15.84 -3.18
N THR A 183 -6.29 -16.38 -4.36
CA THR A 183 -5.11 -17.19 -4.67
C THR A 183 -4.35 -16.58 -5.86
N PHE A 184 -3.09 -16.98 -6.00
CA PHE A 184 -2.23 -16.52 -7.10
C PHE A 184 -2.83 -16.80 -8.49
N GLU A 185 -3.59 -17.90 -8.67
CA GLU A 185 -4.24 -18.26 -9.92
C GLU A 185 -5.38 -17.31 -10.28
N ASN A 186 -5.96 -16.64 -9.29
CA ASN A 186 -7.12 -15.76 -9.44
C ASN A 186 -6.74 -14.28 -9.55
N ILE A 187 -5.49 -13.89 -9.29
CA ILE A 187 -5.06 -12.52 -9.57
C ILE A 187 -4.88 -12.26 -11.06
N ASN A 188 -4.99 -11.00 -11.46
CA ASN A 188 -4.65 -10.57 -12.82
C ASN A 188 -3.16 -10.18 -12.88
N GLN A 189 -2.31 -11.12 -13.31
CA GLN A 189 -0.85 -10.95 -13.30
C GLN A 189 -0.35 -9.80 -14.19
N GLU A 190 -0.98 -9.58 -15.36
CA GLU A 190 -0.59 -8.47 -16.24
C GLU A 190 -0.96 -7.12 -15.61
N PHE A 191 -2.17 -7.01 -15.07
CA PHE A 191 -2.61 -5.84 -14.31
C PHE A 191 -1.65 -5.54 -13.14
N TYR A 192 -1.29 -6.57 -12.37
CA TYR A 192 -0.37 -6.43 -11.23
C TYR A 192 1.00 -5.88 -11.65
N ILE A 193 1.57 -6.41 -12.74
CA ILE A 193 2.86 -5.92 -13.26
C ILE A 193 2.76 -4.44 -13.63
N ASP A 194 1.67 -4.03 -14.26
CA ASP A 194 1.48 -2.64 -14.69
C ASP A 194 1.13 -1.71 -13.51
N ALA A 195 0.41 -2.21 -12.49
CA ALA A 195 0.18 -1.50 -11.25
C ALA A 195 1.51 -1.21 -10.52
N VAL A 196 2.39 -2.20 -10.38
CA VAL A 196 3.71 -2.02 -9.75
C VAL A 196 4.57 -1.03 -10.54
N LYS A 197 4.60 -1.08 -11.88
CA LYS A 197 5.32 -0.10 -12.72
C LYS A 197 4.78 1.31 -12.55
N LEU A 198 3.44 1.47 -12.48
CA LEU A 198 2.79 2.74 -12.22
C LEU A 198 3.22 3.29 -10.86
N ILE A 199 3.19 2.47 -9.82
CA ILE A 199 3.58 2.86 -8.45
C ILE A 199 5.07 3.25 -8.40
N ILE A 200 5.96 2.51 -9.07
CA ILE A 200 7.38 2.89 -9.20
C ILE A 200 7.52 4.30 -9.82
N THR A 201 6.68 4.61 -10.79
CA THR A 201 6.72 5.93 -11.45
C THR A 201 6.19 7.05 -10.55
N ALA A 202 5.32 6.72 -9.59
CA ALA A 202 4.75 7.64 -8.62
C ALA A 202 5.74 8.02 -7.48
N ILE A 203 6.77 7.21 -7.25
CA ILE A 203 7.83 7.41 -6.24
C ILE A 203 8.93 8.32 -6.76
#